data_e3229818fe9d8930fddea3cd43d873a3
#
_entry.id   e3229818fe9d8930fddea3cd43d873a3
#
_cell.length_a   1.000
_cell.length_b   1.000
_cell.length_c   1.000
_cell.angle_alpha   90.00
_cell.angle_beta   90.00
_cell.angle_gamma   90.00
#
_symmetry.space_group_name_H-M   'P 1'
#
loop_
_entity.id
_entity.type
_entity.pdbx_description
1 polymer ?
#
loop_
_entity_poly.entity_id
_entity_poly.type
_entity_poly.pdbx_seq_one_letter_code
_entity_poly.pdbx_strand_id
1 'polypeptide(L)'
;TLFRSPQEEINQILLREAQQGKRVVRLKGGDPFIFGRGGEELETLCHAGIPFSVVPGITAASGCSAYSGIPLTHRDYAQSVRLVTGHLKTGGELDWENLAAEKQTLVFYMGLNQAATIQEKLIEFGMQPDMTVALVENGTSVKQRVVNGVLTQLGELAQQVESPALIIVGRVVGLRD
;
A
#
# COMPACT_ATOMS: atom_id res chain seq x y z
N THR A 1 -9.53 21.01 -7.53
CA THR A 1 -9.33 19.69 -6.92
C THR A 1 -7.94 19.17 -7.26
N LEU A 2 -7.05 19.16 -6.29
CA LEU A 2 -5.65 18.72 -6.44
C LEU A 2 -5.48 17.19 -6.65
N PHE A 3 -6.55 16.44 -6.78
CA PHE A 3 -6.52 14.97 -6.94
C PHE A 3 -5.89 14.49 -8.25
N ARG A 4 -5.69 15.37 -9.23
CA ARG A 4 -5.11 15.04 -10.54
C ARG A 4 -3.90 15.90 -10.90
N SER A 5 -3.46 16.77 -9.99
CA SER A 5 -2.28 17.60 -10.25
C SER A 5 -1.00 16.76 -10.17
N PRO A 6 -0.04 17.02 -11.05
CA PRO A 6 1.30 16.46 -10.92
C PRO A 6 1.90 16.79 -9.55
N GLN A 7 2.72 15.89 -9.01
CA GLN A 7 3.30 16.10 -7.67
C GLN A 7 4.10 17.39 -7.59
N GLU A 8 4.83 17.73 -8.64
CA GLU A 8 5.60 18.96 -8.69
C GLU A 8 4.72 20.21 -8.53
N GLU A 9 3.55 20.24 -9.15
CA GLU A 9 2.59 21.33 -8.99
C GLU A 9 2.09 21.44 -7.54
N ILE A 10 1.83 20.29 -6.88
CA ILE A 10 1.46 20.28 -5.46
C ILE A 10 2.56 20.87 -4.60
N ASN A 11 3.82 20.44 -4.83
CA ASN A 11 4.98 20.95 -4.11
C ASN A 11 5.12 22.48 -4.28
N GLN A 12 4.94 22.99 -5.51
CA GLN A 12 5.01 24.42 -5.79
C GLN A 12 3.87 25.21 -5.13
N ILE A 13 2.66 24.66 -5.07
CA ILE A 13 1.55 25.28 -4.36
C ILE A 13 1.85 25.37 -2.86
N LEU A 14 2.30 24.29 -2.24
CA LEU A 14 2.67 24.27 -0.82
C LEU A 14 3.72 25.34 -0.51
N LEU A 15 4.78 25.37 -1.30
CA LEU A 15 5.86 26.33 -1.16
C LEU A 15 5.37 27.76 -1.30
N ARG A 16 4.66 28.07 -2.38
CA ARG A 16 4.15 29.42 -2.68
C ARG A 16 3.26 29.95 -1.57
N GLU A 17 2.31 29.15 -1.11
CA GLU A 17 1.37 29.57 -0.07
C GLU A 17 2.06 29.76 1.29
N ALA A 18 3.03 28.89 1.63
CA ALA A 18 3.81 29.02 2.86
C ALA A 18 4.72 30.25 2.85
N GLN A 19 5.36 30.58 1.72
CA GLN A 19 6.18 31.79 1.57
C GLN A 19 5.39 33.10 1.72
N GLN A 20 4.08 33.06 1.50
CA GLN A 20 3.18 34.18 1.78
C GLN A 20 2.82 34.33 3.27
N GLY A 21 3.43 33.51 4.16
CA GLY A 21 3.16 33.52 5.58
C GLY A 21 1.84 32.83 5.99
N LYS A 22 1.20 32.10 5.08
CA LYS A 22 -0.04 31.40 5.36
C LYS A 22 0.21 30.11 6.15
N ARG A 23 -0.73 29.75 6.99
CA ARG A 23 -0.80 28.40 7.59
C ARG A 23 -1.39 27.44 6.56
N VAL A 24 -0.54 26.57 6.02
CA VAL A 24 -0.91 25.61 4.97
C VAL A 24 -1.14 24.24 5.60
N VAL A 25 -2.27 23.59 5.27
CA VAL A 25 -2.57 22.21 5.68
C VAL A 25 -2.66 21.35 4.43
N ARG A 26 -1.78 20.34 4.35
CA ARG A 26 -1.83 19.31 3.31
C ARG A 26 -2.58 18.09 3.85
N LEU A 27 -3.86 17.96 3.47
CA LEU A 27 -4.67 16.81 3.85
C LEU A 27 -4.36 15.60 2.96
N LYS A 28 -4.17 14.43 3.59
CA LYS A 28 -3.83 13.18 2.90
C LYS A 28 -4.80 12.06 3.32
N GLY A 29 -5.01 11.08 2.45
CA GLY A 29 -5.95 9.98 2.65
C GLY A 29 -5.38 8.77 3.40
N GLY A 30 -4.41 8.98 4.28
CA GLY A 30 -3.75 7.93 5.05
C GLY A 30 -2.49 8.46 5.71
N ASP A 31 -1.54 7.61 6.03
CA ASP A 31 -0.24 8.07 6.54
C ASP A 31 0.53 8.78 5.43
N PRO A 32 1.08 10.00 5.69
CA PRO A 32 1.77 10.77 4.65
C PRO A 32 3.07 10.13 4.17
N PHE A 33 3.71 9.28 4.97
CA PHE A 33 5.01 8.67 4.65
C PHE A 33 4.92 7.25 4.10
N ILE A 34 3.75 6.61 4.16
CA ILE A 34 3.55 5.27 3.61
C ILE A 34 2.87 5.37 2.24
N PHE A 35 3.67 5.35 1.18
CA PHE A 35 3.23 5.52 -0.22
C PHE A 35 2.38 6.78 -0.47
N GLY A 36 2.51 7.77 0.41
CA GLY A 36 1.77 9.04 0.35
C GLY A 36 2.56 10.19 -0.27
N ARG A 37 3.80 9.97 -0.72
CA ARG A 37 4.71 10.97 -1.30
C ARG A 37 5.01 12.17 -0.38
N GLY A 38 4.74 12.05 0.92
CA GLY A 38 5.02 13.10 1.91
C GLY A 38 6.49 13.48 1.99
N GLY A 39 7.41 12.54 1.75
CA GLY A 39 8.85 12.81 1.69
C GLY A 39 9.20 13.85 0.62
N GLU A 40 8.66 13.72 -0.59
CA GLU A 40 8.90 14.65 -1.70
C GLU A 40 8.35 16.06 -1.39
N GLU A 41 7.20 16.14 -0.73
CA GLU A 41 6.61 17.40 -0.26
C GLU A 41 7.51 18.09 0.79
N LEU A 42 8.05 17.30 1.74
CA LEU A 42 8.94 17.80 2.78
C LEU A 42 10.29 18.25 2.26
N GLU A 43 10.90 17.52 1.32
CA GLU A 43 12.17 17.93 0.70
C GLU A 43 12.07 19.33 0.11
N THR A 44 10.97 19.63 -0.60
CA THR A 44 10.71 20.94 -1.18
C THR A 44 10.63 22.04 -0.10
N LEU A 45 9.94 21.78 0.99
CA LEU A 45 9.81 22.74 2.10
C LEU A 45 11.12 22.92 2.87
N CYS A 46 11.85 21.84 3.13
CA CYS A 46 13.16 21.87 3.79
C CYS A 46 14.16 22.72 3.01
N HIS A 47 14.28 22.52 1.70
CA HIS A 47 15.19 23.29 0.86
C HIS A 47 14.87 24.80 0.86
N ALA A 48 13.61 25.14 1.08
CA ALA A 48 13.17 26.54 1.16
C ALA A 48 13.21 27.12 2.60
N GLY A 49 13.65 26.35 3.59
CA GLY A 49 13.69 26.79 5.00
C GLY A 49 12.30 26.97 5.62
N ILE A 50 11.25 26.38 5.07
CA ILE A 50 9.89 26.49 5.58
C ILE A 50 9.69 25.48 6.74
N PRO A 51 9.32 25.91 7.94
CA PRO A 51 9.02 25.01 9.05
C PRO A 51 7.73 24.25 8.78
N PHE A 52 7.72 22.97 9.14
CA PHE A 52 6.56 22.10 9.01
C PHE A 52 6.45 21.12 10.18
N SER A 53 5.29 20.52 10.30
CA SER A 53 5.04 19.36 11.18
C SER A 53 4.23 18.32 10.44
N VAL A 54 4.40 17.06 10.80
CA VAL A 54 3.67 15.94 10.21
C VAL A 54 2.81 15.30 11.30
N VAL A 55 1.53 15.16 11.00
CA VAL A 55 0.60 14.39 11.84
C VAL A 55 0.52 12.99 11.25
N PRO A 56 0.86 11.93 12.00
CA PRO A 56 0.76 10.56 11.52
C PRO A 56 -0.69 10.18 11.22
N GLY A 57 -0.87 9.31 10.23
CA GLY A 57 -2.18 8.81 9.84
C GLY A 57 -2.26 7.29 9.88
N ILE A 58 -3.45 6.75 9.64
CA ILE A 58 -3.67 5.32 9.51
C ILE A 58 -3.40 4.93 8.06
N THR A 59 -2.33 4.18 7.83
CA THR A 59 -2.04 3.64 6.49
C THR A 59 -3.07 2.58 6.08
N ALA A 60 -3.30 2.42 4.78
CA ALA A 60 -4.27 1.47 4.25
C ALA A 60 -4.03 0.04 4.75
N ALA A 61 -2.78 -0.40 4.91
CA ALA A 61 -2.48 -1.72 5.46
C ALA A 61 -3.10 -1.92 6.84
N SER A 62 -2.93 -0.96 7.76
CA SER A 62 -3.49 -1.05 9.12
C SER A 62 -5.01 -0.94 9.12
N GLY A 63 -5.56 -0.01 8.35
CA GLY A 63 -7.00 0.17 8.26
C GLY A 63 -7.72 -1.03 7.66
N CYS A 64 -7.27 -1.50 6.49
CA CYS A 64 -7.84 -2.66 5.81
C CYS A 64 -7.69 -3.94 6.65
N SER A 65 -6.53 -4.16 7.27
CA SER A 65 -6.28 -5.27 8.19
C SER A 65 -7.31 -5.32 9.31
N ALA A 66 -7.46 -4.21 10.05
CA ALA A 66 -8.38 -4.15 11.18
C ALA A 66 -9.84 -4.37 10.76
N TYR A 67 -10.28 -3.72 9.70
CA TYR A 67 -11.67 -3.81 9.24
C TYR A 67 -12.01 -5.10 8.49
N SER A 68 -11.01 -5.80 7.97
CA SER A 68 -11.20 -7.12 7.34
C SER A 68 -11.03 -8.30 8.29
N GLY A 69 -10.55 -8.06 9.52
CA GLY A 69 -10.26 -9.14 10.48
C GLY A 69 -9.02 -9.96 10.11
N ILE A 70 -8.11 -9.42 9.29
CA ILE A 70 -6.88 -10.09 8.88
C ILE A 70 -5.71 -9.45 9.62
N PRO A 71 -5.11 -10.09 10.64
CA PRO A 71 -3.93 -9.54 11.31
C PRO A 71 -2.72 -9.53 10.36
N LEU A 72 -1.91 -8.49 10.40
CA LEU A 72 -0.70 -8.42 9.55
C LEU A 72 0.48 -9.18 10.15
N THR A 73 0.47 -9.41 11.47
CA THR A 73 1.47 -10.20 12.18
C THR A 73 0.78 -11.22 13.08
N HIS A 74 1.43 -12.36 13.27
CA HIS A 74 0.95 -13.40 14.17
C HIS A 74 2.16 -14.20 14.67
N ARG A 75 2.17 -14.56 15.96
CA ARG A 75 3.29 -15.26 16.60
C ARG A 75 3.74 -16.51 15.82
N ASP A 76 2.79 -17.27 15.31
CA ASP A 76 3.06 -18.55 14.66
C ASP A 76 3.17 -18.45 13.13
N TYR A 77 2.50 -17.47 12.50
CA TYR A 77 2.36 -17.41 11.04
C TYR A 77 3.19 -16.31 10.37
N ALA A 78 3.35 -15.15 11.02
CA ALA A 78 4.05 -14.03 10.40
C ALA A 78 4.72 -13.15 11.44
N GLN A 79 6.05 -13.19 11.48
CA GLN A 79 6.89 -12.42 12.41
C GLN A 79 7.28 -11.05 11.84
N SER A 80 6.98 -10.83 10.57
CA SER A 80 7.24 -9.57 9.87
C SER A 80 6.12 -9.23 8.89
N VAL A 81 6.00 -7.95 8.57
CA VAL A 81 5.13 -7.44 7.51
C VAL A 81 5.94 -6.55 6.57
N ARG A 82 5.76 -6.73 5.27
CA ARG A 82 6.33 -5.86 4.26
C ARG A 82 5.24 -5.11 3.51
N LEU A 83 5.37 -3.80 3.49
CA LEU A 83 4.54 -2.91 2.69
C LEU A 83 5.24 -2.67 1.37
N VAL A 84 4.64 -3.07 0.27
CA VAL A 84 5.25 -3.10 -1.05
C VAL A 84 4.40 -2.29 -2.03
N THR A 85 5.02 -1.50 -2.90
CA THR A 85 4.29 -0.92 -4.02
C THR A 85 4.25 -1.89 -5.20
N GLY A 86 3.08 -2.18 -5.73
CA GLY A 86 2.93 -2.93 -6.99
C GLY A 86 3.20 -2.07 -8.22
N HIS A 87 3.30 -0.74 -8.04
CA HIS A 87 3.59 0.18 -9.14
C HIS A 87 5.04 0.64 -9.06
N LEU A 88 5.89 0.07 -9.91
CA LEU A 88 7.29 0.45 -10.03
C LEU A 88 7.46 1.53 -11.10
N LYS A 89 8.40 2.45 -10.86
CA LYS A 89 8.91 3.31 -11.94
C LYS A 89 9.58 2.44 -13.01
N THR A 90 9.55 2.91 -14.24
CA THR A 90 10.17 2.21 -15.39
C THR A 90 11.60 1.79 -15.05
N GLY A 91 11.87 0.47 -15.14
CA GLY A 91 13.19 -0.12 -14.90
C GLY A 91 13.46 -0.55 -13.44
N GLY A 92 12.51 -0.38 -12.51
CA GLY A 92 12.63 -0.95 -11.17
C GLY A 92 12.15 -2.41 -11.12
N GLU A 93 12.85 -3.27 -10.40
CA GLU A 93 12.42 -4.62 -10.10
C GLU A 93 12.32 -4.81 -8.59
N LEU A 94 11.33 -5.59 -8.14
CA LEU A 94 11.19 -5.95 -6.72
C LEU A 94 12.17 -7.08 -6.38
N ASP A 95 12.62 -7.09 -5.15
CA ASP A 95 13.42 -8.20 -4.60
C ASP A 95 12.51 -9.40 -4.30
N TRP A 96 12.16 -10.11 -5.37
CA TRP A 96 11.21 -11.22 -5.31
C TRP A 96 11.68 -12.38 -4.46
N GLU A 97 12.98 -12.65 -4.42
CA GLU A 97 13.58 -13.68 -3.56
C GLU A 97 13.25 -13.42 -2.08
N ASN A 98 13.50 -12.20 -1.62
CA ASN A 98 13.18 -11.81 -0.25
C ASN A 98 11.66 -11.66 -0.01
N LEU A 99 10.87 -11.32 -1.04
CA LEU A 99 9.42 -11.26 -0.92
C LEU A 99 8.78 -12.65 -0.81
N ALA A 100 9.36 -13.66 -1.46
CA ALA A 100 8.88 -15.03 -1.36
C ALA A 100 9.26 -15.76 -0.05
N ALA A 101 10.06 -15.13 0.82
CA ALA A 101 10.50 -15.74 2.07
C ALA A 101 9.31 -16.08 3.01
N GLU A 102 9.50 -17.15 3.79
CA GLU A 102 8.48 -17.63 4.75
C GLU A 102 8.29 -16.70 5.96
N LYS A 103 7.20 -16.93 6.70
CA LYS A 103 6.87 -16.29 7.99
C LYS A 103 6.75 -14.76 7.93
N GLN A 104 6.34 -14.25 6.80
CA GLN A 104 6.01 -12.84 6.61
C GLN A 104 4.64 -12.65 5.98
N THR A 105 4.08 -11.46 6.16
CA THR A 105 2.91 -10.99 5.43
C THR A 105 3.34 -9.92 4.44
N LEU A 106 2.91 -10.04 3.19
CA LEU A 106 3.10 -9.01 2.17
C LEU A 106 1.81 -8.22 2.01
N VAL A 107 1.94 -6.90 1.91
CA VAL A 107 0.81 -6.02 1.62
C VAL A 107 1.19 -5.16 0.41
N PHE A 108 0.56 -5.43 -0.73
CA PHE A 108 0.80 -4.69 -1.96
C PHE A 108 -0.16 -3.53 -2.10
N TYR A 109 0.39 -2.32 -2.15
CA TYR A 109 -0.30 -1.10 -2.53
C TYR A 109 -0.25 -0.92 -4.04
N MET A 110 -1.32 -0.41 -4.64
CA MET A 110 -1.36 -0.15 -6.09
C MET A 110 -1.02 -1.39 -6.95
N GLY A 111 -1.26 -2.60 -6.41
CA GLY A 111 -0.86 -3.86 -7.03
C GLY A 111 -1.93 -4.51 -7.90
N LEU A 112 -3.16 -3.99 -7.94
CA LEU A 112 -4.29 -4.67 -8.57
C LEU A 112 -4.02 -5.00 -10.05
N ASN A 113 -3.51 -4.04 -10.82
CA ASN A 113 -3.18 -4.23 -12.23
C ASN A 113 -1.94 -5.12 -12.46
N GLN A 114 -1.20 -5.43 -11.39
CA GLN A 114 -0.01 -6.28 -11.44
C GLN A 114 -0.25 -7.64 -10.75
N ALA A 115 -1.49 -7.95 -10.38
CA ALA A 115 -1.82 -9.13 -9.60
C ALA A 115 -1.33 -10.45 -10.24
N ALA A 116 -1.48 -10.59 -11.56
CA ALA A 116 -0.99 -11.75 -12.29
C ALA A 116 0.55 -11.85 -12.26
N THR A 117 1.25 -10.72 -12.43
CA THR A 117 2.73 -10.67 -12.34
C THR A 117 3.19 -10.96 -10.90
N ILE A 118 2.51 -10.42 -9.89
CA ILE A 118 2.80 -10.69 -8.47
C ILE A 118 2.64 -12.19 -8.18
N GLN A 119 1.56 -12.81 -8.65
CA GLN A 119 1.32 -14.24 -8.54
C GLN A 119 2.46 -15.05 -9.16
N GLU A 120 2.77 -14.78 -10.42
CA GLU A 120 3.79 -15.49 -11.18
C GLU A 120 5.17 -15.38 -10.51
N LYS A 121 5.58 -14.16 -10.16
CA LYS A 121 6.88 -13.91 -9.53
C LYS A 121 7.01 -14.52 -8.14
N LEU A 122 6.01 -14.40 -7.28
CA LEU A 122 6.09 -15.03 -5.96
C LEU A 122 6.20 -16.55 -6.05
N ILE A 123 5.48 -17.19 -6.98
CA ILE A 123 5.58 -18.64 -7.21
C ILE A 123 6.94 -19.01 -7.82
N GLU A 124 7.42 -18.27 -8.83
CA GLU A 124 8.72 -18.46 -9.46
C GLU A 124 9.86 -18.46 -8.43
N PHE A 125 9.79 -17.55 -7.45
CA PHE A 125 10.78 -17.41 -6.38
C PHE A 125 10.49 -18.27 -5.13
N GLY A 126 9.60 -19.25 -5.23
CA GLY A 126 9.45 -20.33 -4.24
C GLY A 126 8.33 -20.16 -3.22
N MET A 127 7.50 -19.13 -3.32
CA MET A 127 6.31 -19.05 -2.47
C MET A 127 5.34 -20.18 -2.81
N GLN A 128 4.76 -20.81 -1.78
CA GLN A 128 3.85 -21.94 -1.97
C GLN A 128 2.62 -21.51 -2.78
N PRO A 129 2.23 -22.29 -3.82
CA PRO A 129 1.09 -21.97 -4.68
C PRO A 129 -0.25 -21.85 -3.94
N ASP A 130 -0.39 -22.54 -2.81
CA ASP A 130 -1.55 -22.54 -1.91
C ASP A 130 -1.48 -21.47 -0.82
N MET A 131 -0.49 -20.57 -0.88
CA MET A 131 -0.40 -19.43 0.05
C MET A 131 -1.68 -18.62 0.00
N THR A 132 -2.26 -18.33 1.17
CA THR A 132 -3.51 -17.59 1.26
C THR A 132 -3.34 -16.12 0.86
N VAL A 133 -4.32 -15.61 0.13
CA VAL A 133 -4.36 -14.22 -0.36
C VAL A 133 -5.73 -13.59 -0.09
N ALA A 134 -5.74 -12.28 0.14
CA ALA A 134 -6.96 -11.50 0.21
C ALA A 134 -6.81 -10.18 -0.56
N LEU A 135 -7.88 -9.78 -1.23
CA LEU A 135 -8.02 -8.45 -1.83
C LEU A 135 -9.07 -7.68 -1.03
N VAL A 136 -8.69 -6.54 -0.48
CA VAL A 136 -9.59 -5.67 0.29
C VAL A 136 -9.91 -4.46 -0.54
N GLU A 137 -11.11 -4.45 -1.14
CA GLU A 137 -11.64 -3.37 -1.96
C GLU A 137 -12.35 -2.35 -1.09
N ASN A 138 -12.17 -1.06 -1.37
CA ASN A 138 -12.80 0.06 -0.65
C ASN A 138 -12.69 -0.05 0.88
N GLY A 139 -11.54 -0.54 1.37
CA GLY A 139 -11.31 -0.83 2.78
C GLY A 139 -11.69 0.31 3.70
N THR A 140 -12.21 -0.02 4.89
CA THR A 140 -12.70 0.89 5.93
C THR A 140 -13.95 1.70 5.58
N SER A 141 -14.52 1.52 4.40
CA SER A 141 -15.74 2.20 3.98
C SER A 141 -16.98 1.28 4.09
N VAL A 142 -18.16 1.86 3.98
CA VAL A 142 -19.42 1.10 3.90
C VAL A 142 -19.53 0.20 2.65
N LYS A 143 -18.63 0.42 1.67
CA LYS A 143 -18.54 -0.35 0.44
C LYS A 143 -17.42 -1.40 0.50
N GLN A 144 -16.80 -1.59 1.66
CA GLN A 144 -15.72 -2.57 1.80
C GLN A 144 -16.20 -3.96 1.38
N ARG A 145 -15.39 -4.59 0.53
CA ARG A 145 -15.54 -5.99 0.15
C ARG A 145 -14.20 -6.70 0.27
N VAL A 146 -14.23 -7.96 0.71
CA VAL A 146 -13.04 -8.79 0.81
C VAL A 146 -13.24 -10.03 -0.04
N VAL A 147 -12.31 -10.27 -0.94
CA VAL A 147 -12.24 -11.48 -1.77
C VAL A 147 -10.98 -12.22 -1.38
N ASN A 148 -11.09 -13.48 -0.99
CA ASN A 148 -9.97 -14.30 -0.55
C ASN A 148 -9.87 -15.59 -1.35
N GLY A 149 -8.68 -16.19 -1.37
CA GLY A 149 -8.37 -17.45 -2.03
C GLY A 149 -6.91 -17.81 -1.82
N VAL A 150 -6.33 -18.46 -2.81
CA VAL A 150 -4.92 -18.87 -2.81
C VAL A 150 -4.12 -18.15 -3.88
N LEU A 151 -2.80 -18.14 -3.74
CA LEU A 151 -1.89 -17.38 -4.60
C LEU A 151 -2.06 -17.71 -6.09
N THR A 152 -2.30 -18.97 -6.45
CA THR A 152 -2.56 -19.37 -7.85
C THR A 152 -3.81 -18.75 -8.46
N GLN A 153 -4.70 -18.20 -7.66
CA GLN A 153 -5.94 -17.57 -8.09
C GLN A 153 -5.84 -16.03 -8.10
N LEU A 154 -4.73 -15.44 -7.65
CA LEU A 154 -4.64 -14.00 -7.41
C LEU A 154 -4.99 -13.17 -8.65
N GLY A 155 -4.53 -13.58 -9.84
CA GLY A 155 -4.85 -12.91 -11.10
C GLY A 155 -6.35 -12.92 -11.44
N GLU A 156 -7.03 -14.05 -11.16
CA GLU A 156 -8.48 -14.19 -11.38
C GLU A 156 -9.29 -13.42 -10.32
N LEU A 157 -8.86 -13.49 -9.05
CA LEU A 157 -9.49 -12.76 -7.96
C LEU A 157 -9.42 -11.25 -8.19
N ALA A 158 -8.31 -10.76 -8.75
CA ALA A 158 -8.14 -9.34 -9.06
C ALA A 158 -9.14 -8.82 -10.10
N GLN A 159 -9.68 -9.69 -10.97
CA GLN A 159 -10.72 -9.31 -11.93
C GLN A 159 -12.10 -9.09 -11.28
N GLN A 160 -12.27 -9.53 -10.03
CA GLN A 160 -13.53 -9.44 -9.31
C GLN A 160 -13.62 -8.17 -8.45
N VAL A 161 -12.56 -7.37 -8.37
CA VAL A 161 -12.47 -6.18 -7.52
C VAL A 161 -12.01 -4.96 -8.32
N GLU A 162 -12.38 -3.78 -7.84
CA GLU A 162 -12.01 -2.51 -8.44
C GLU A 162 -11.08 -1.72 -7.52
N SER A 163 -10.37 -0.75 -8.10
CA SER A 163 -9.58 0.20 -7.31
C SER A 163 -10.49 1.20 -6.57
N PRO A 164 -10.15 1.59 -5.33
CA PRO A 164 -8.94 1.24 -4.61
C PRO A 164 -9.01 -0.15 -3.94
N ALA A 165 -7.99 -0.96 -4.14
CA ALA A 165 -7.89 -2.26 -3.50
C ALA A 165 -6.46 -2.52 -2.97
N LEU A 166 -6.37 -3.26 -1.87
CA LEU A 166 -5.13 -3.70 -1.25
C LEU A 166 -5.03 -5.22 -1.38
N ILE A 167 -3.84 -5.74 -1.72
CA ILE A 167 -3.58 -7.18 -1.78
C ILE A 167 -2.79 -7.57 -0.53
N ILE A 168 -3.26 -8.57 0.19
CA ILE A 168 -2.58 -9.15 1.35
C ILE A 168 -2.24 -10.60 1.01
N VAL A 169 -0.97 -10.97 1.14
CA VAL A 169 -0.46 -12.32 0.90
C VAL A 169 0.20 -12.83 2.17
N GLY A 170 -0.22 -13.99 2.66
CA GLY A 170 0.36 -14.61 3.85
C GLY A 170 -0.62 -15.51 4.58
N ARG A 171 -0.09 -16.46 5.36
CA ARG A 171 -0.89 -17.43 6.12
C ARG A 171 -1.88 -16.79 7.10
N VAL A 172 -1.64 -15.55 7.50
CA VAL A 172 -2.55 -14.77 8.37
C VAL A 172 -3.92 -14.52 7.74
N VAL A 173 -4.02 -14.56 6.41
CA VAL A 173 -5.31 -14.42 5.70
C VAL A 173 -6.26 -15.58 6.07
N GLY A 174 -5.72 -16.78 6.29
CA GLY A 174 -6.49 -17.95 6.71
C GLY A 174 -7.04 -17.87 8.14
N LEU A 175 -6.72 -16.82 8.90
CA LEU A 175 -7.30 -16.57 10.23
C LEU A 175 -8.62 -15.78 10.17
N ARG A 176 -8.95 -15.27 8.99
CA ARG A 176 -10.25 -14.66 8.73
C ARG A 176 -11.26 -15.76 8.40
N ASP A 177 -12.37 -15.78 9.09
CA ASP A 177 -13.51 -16.69 8.82
C ASP A 177 -14.32 -16.25 7.60
#